data_4a02065876b2fcdebcc7261a7dbfde76
#
_entry.id   4a02065876b2fcdebcc7261a7dbfde76
#
_cell.length_a   1.000
_cell.length_b   1.000
_cell.length_c   1.000
_cell.angle_alpha   90.00
_cell.angle_beta   90.00
_cell.angle_gamma   90.00
#
_symmetry.space_group_name_H-M   'P 1'
#
loop_
_entity.id
_entity.type
_entity.pdbx_description
1 polymer ?
#
loop_
_entity_poly.entity_id
_entity_poly.type
_entity_poly.pdbx_seq_one_letter_code
_entity_poly.pdbx_strand_id
1 'polypeptide(L)'
;LDGVEEAEGAWGTDVMCGSDDALKVLHLESISEEFNRITADEGIIPEKSGQILLDSLFAKNRGYKVGDIISVSEDGDQNLLKKTSYEVVGIGSSPLYISFNRGNTTLGSGEISGFGYILPEDFDQEVYNQIYIHVHSAEKVISYTDAYETLIEKMQKRVEGIEKEQCAFRYDEV
;
A
#
# COMPACT_ATOMS: atom_id res chain seq x y z
N LEU A 1 8.16 -0.39 -21.15
CA LEU A 1 9.60 -0.36 -20.92
C LEU A 1 10.19 -1.73 -21.19
N ASP A 2 11.31 -1.78 -21.92
CA ASP A 2 11.99 -3.05 -22.23
C ASP A 2 12.48 -3.73 -20.93
N GLY A 3 12.06 -4.98 -20.70
CA GLY A 3 12.30 -5.73 -19.46
C GLY A 3 11.23 -5.61 -18.39
N VAL A 4 10.19 -4.81 -18.60
CA VAL A 4 8.95 -4.81 -17.79
C VAL A 4 7.97 -5.77 -18.47
N GLU A 5 7.46 -6.71 -17.72
CA GLU A 5 6.41 -7.63 -18.17
C GLU A 5 5.05 -7.01 -17.91
N GLU A 6 4.87 -6.45 -16.73
CA GLU A 6 3.64 -5.81 -16.29
C GLU A 6 3.92 -4.68 -15.33
N ALA A 7 3.07 -3.65 -15.29
CA ALA A 7 3.14 -2.56 -14.33
C ALA A 7 1.74 -2.08 -13.98
N GLU A 8 1.53 -1.77 -12.70
CA GLU A 8 0.27 -1.27 -12.16
C GLU A 8 0.54 -0.09 -11.24
N GLY A 9 -0.24 0.99 -11.40
CA GLY A 9 -0.24 2.13 -10.50
C GLY A 9 -1.07 1.84 -9.25
N ALA A 10 -0.61 2.31 -8.10
CA ALA A 10 -1.30 2.13 -6.83
C ALA A 10 -1.27 3.41 -6.00
N TRP A 11 -2.09 3.44 -4.96
CA TRP A 11 -2.08 4.49 -3.94
C TRP A 11 -1.83 3.88 -2.57
N GLY A 12 -1.02 4.58 -1.79
CA GLY A 12 -0.80 4.28 -0.40
C GLY A 12 -0.70 5.56 0.43
N THR A 13 -1.17 5.52 1.68
CA THR A 13 -1.06 6.63 2.62
C THR A 13 -1.04 6.13 4.06
N ASP A 14 -0.33 6.87 4.91
CA ASP A 14 -0.33 6.61 6.33
C ASP A 14 -1.44 7.44 7.00
N VAL A 15 -2.20 6.79 7.87
CA VAL A 15 -3.29 7.42 8.60
C VAL A 15 -3.22 7.08 10.08
N MET A 16 -3.71 7.97 10.92
CA MET A 16 -3.92 7.69 12.34
C MET A 16 -5.27 7.02 12.55
N CYS A 17 -5.34 6.05 13.44
CA CYS A 17 -6.57 5.37 13.85
C CYS A 17 -6.58 5.11 15.35
N GLY A 18 -7.79 5.03 15.94
CA GLY A 18 -8.00 4.82 17.37
C GLY A 18 -8.46 6.08 18.09
N SER A 19 -8.46 6.05 19.43
CA SER A 19 -8.80 7.18 20.28
C SER A 19 -7.53 7.90 20.76
N ASP A 20 -7.67 9.14 21.22
CA ASP A 20 -6.59 10.06 21.61
C ASP A 20 -5.48 9.43 22.48
N ASP A 21 -5.86 8.59 23.45
CA ASP A 21 -4.90 7.94 24.35
C ASP A 21 -4.24 6.68 23.74
N ALA A 22 -4.68 6.24 22.55
CA ALA A 22 -4.27 4.98 21.95
C ALA A 22 -4.15 5.06 20.41
N LEU A 23 -3.84 6.25 19.90
CA LEU A 23 -3.61 6.46 18.48
C LEU A 23 -2.51 5.56 17.94
N LYS A 24 -2.75 4.96 16.79
CA LYS A 24 -1.82 4.12 16.05
C LYS A 24 -1.81 4.54 14.58
N VAL A 25 -0.73 4.22 13.90
CA VAL A 25 -0.61 4.48 12.47
C VAL A 25 -0.92 3.19 11.71
N LEU A 26 -1.81 3.30 10.73
CA LEU A 26 -2.07 2.29 9.71
C LEU A 26 -1.52 2.80 8.38
N HIS A 27 -0.91 1.91 7.63
CA HIS A 27 -0.66 2.13 6.21
C HIS A 27 -1.86 1.63 5.41
N LEU A 28 -2.56 2.53 4.72
CA LEU A 28 -3.65 2.16 3.81
C LEU A 28 -3.10 2.00 2.40
N GLU A 29 -3.44 0.90 1.76
CA GLU A 29 -3.10 0.62 0.37
C GLU A 29 -4.34 0.36 -0.48
N SER A 30 -4.25 0.75 -1.75
CA SER A 30 -5.26 0.36 -2.74
C SER A 30 -5.14 -1.13 -3.08
N ILE A 31 -6.28 -1.80 -3.18
CA ILE A 31 -6.32 -3.19 -3.67
C ILE A 31 -5.87 -3.22 -5.12
N SER A 32 -4.93 -4.10 -5.42
CA SER A 32 -4.52 -4.46 -6.77
C SER A 32 -5.16 -5.77 -7.20
N GLU A 33 -5.53 -5.88 -8.47
CA GLU A 33 -6.08 -7.12 -9.03
C GLU A 33 -4.98 -8.11 -9.40
N GLU A 34 -3.81 -7.61 -9.82
CA GLU A 34 -2.73 -8.46 -10.35
C GLU A 34 -1.54 -8.58 -9.41
N PHE A 35 -1.21 -7.52 -8.67
CA PHE A 35 -0.03 -7.48 -7.80
C PHE A 35 -0.39 -7.69 -6.33
N ASN A 36 0.54 -8.28 -5.59
CA ASN A 36 0.51 -8.37 -4.12
C ASN A 36 -0.85 -8.85 -3.58
N ARG A 37 -1.44 -9.86 -4.22
CA ARG A 37 -2.78 -10.36 -3.90
C ARG A 37 -2.91 -10.67 -2.42
N ILE A 38 -3.84 -9.95 -1.79
CA ILE A 38 -4.15 -10.11 -0.37
C ILE A 38 -5.01 -11.35 -0.12
N THR A 39 -4.93 -11.87 1.10
CA THR A 39 -5.74 -13.01 1.53
C THR A 39 -6.57 -12.59 2.74
N ALA A 40 -7.88 -12.85 2.69
CA ALA A 40 -8.75 -12.73 3.85
C ALA A 40 -8.73 -14.06 4.63
N ASP A 41 -8.22 -14.02 5.86
CA ASP A 41 -8.25 -15.15 6.80
C ASP A 41 -9.63 -15.26 7.45
N GLU A 42 -10.30 -14.12 7.66
CA GLU A 42 -11.66 -13.98 8.15
C GLU A 42 -12.42 -12.98 7.27
N GLY A 43 -13.70 -13.21 7.03
CA GLY A 43 -14.56 -12.34 6.24
C GLY A 43 -14.28 -12.39 4.74
N ILE A 44 -14.27 -11.23 4.09
CA ILE A 44 -14.10 -11.09 2.64
C ILE A 44 -13.09 -9.98 2.29
N ILE A 45 -12.59 -9.98 1.06
CA ILE A 45 -11.88 -8.84 0.47
C ILE A 45 -12.90 -7.72 0.20
N PRO A 46 -12.57 -6.43 0.42
CA PRO A 46 -13.44 -5.31 0.11
C PRO A 46 -13.97 -5.34 -1.33
N GLU A 47 -15.28 -5.20 -1.47
CA GLU A 47 -15.99 -5.18 -2.77
C GLU A 47 -16.71 -3.85 -3.03
N LYS A 48 -16.79 -2.98 -2.01
CA LYS A 48 -17.51 -1.69 -2.07
C LYS A 48 -16.72 -0.62 -1.35
N SER A 49 -16.85 0.61 -1.86
CA SER A 49 -16.31 1.82 -1.21
C SER A 49 -16.75 1.92 0.26
N GLY A 50 -15.80 2.23 1.14
CA GLY A 50 -16.02 2.28 2.59
C GLY A 50 -15.83 0.96 3.31
N GLN A 51 -15.34 -0.07 2.65
CA GLN A 51 -14.92 -1.35 3.23
C GLN A 51 -13.41 -1.42 3.35
N ILE A 52 -12.92 -2.13 4.38
CA ILE A 52 -11.49 -2.36 4.62
C ILE A 52 -11.22 -3.83 4.96
N LEU A 53 -10.13 -4.37 4.40
CA LEU A 53 -9.47 -5.56 4.93
C LEU A 53 -8.34 -5.09 5.84
N LEU A 54 -8.34 -5.56 7.09
CA LEU A 54 -7.41 -5.14 8.12
C LEU A 54 -6.33 -6.19 8.39
N ASP A 55 -5.11 -5.75 8.67
CA ASP A 55 -4.00 -6.60 9.10
C ASP A 55 -4.40 -7.49 10.29
N SER A 56 -4.22 -8.79 10.17
CA SER A 56 -4.62 -9.78 11.19
C SER A 56 -3.91 -9.57 12.53
N LEU A 57 -2.64 -9.17 12.53
CA LEU A 57 -1.90 -8.86 13.75
C LEU A 57 -2.44 -7.57 14.40
N PHE A 58 -2.69 -6.54 13.63
CA PHE A 58 -3.27 -5.29 14.14
C PHE A 58 -4.66 -5.52 14.70
N ALA A 59 -5.54 -6.22 13.96
CA ALA A 59 -6.88 -6.55 14.38
C ALA A 59 -6.88 -7.32 15.71
N LYS A 60 -6.05 -8.36 15.83
CA LYS A 60 -5.89 -9.13 17.05
C LYS A 60 -5.43 -8.27 18.25
N ASN A 61 -4.41 -7.42 18.04
CA ASN A 61 -3.83 -6.61 19.10
C ASN A 61 -4.76 -5.52 19.59
N ARG A 62 -5.65 -5.03 18.71
CA ARG A 62 -6.60 -3.94 18.98
C ARG A 62 -8.02 -4.41 19.28
N GLY A 63 -8.30 -5.70 19.07
CA GLY A 63 -9.60 -6.31 19.31
C GLY A 63 -10.63 -6.07 18.22
N TYR A 64 -10.22 -5.64 17.02
CA TYR A 64 -11.13 -5.48 15.88
C TYR A 64 -11.63 -6.83 15.36
N LYS A 65 -12.87 -6.83 14.90
CA LYS A 65 -13.57 -7.98 14.31
C LYS A 65 -14.25 -7.56 13.01
N VAL A 66 -14.55 -8.54 12.18
CA VAL A 66 -15.42 -8.33 11.02
C VAL A 66 -16.77 -7.76 11.47
N GLY A 67 -17.21 -6.68 10.84
CA GLY A 67 -18.40 -5.89 11.16
C GLY A 67 -18.13 -4.63 12.00
N ASP A 68 -16.94 -4.46 12.56
CA ASP A 68 -16.57 -3.25 13.30
C ASP A 68 -16.33 -2.07 12.34
N ILE A 69 -16.45 -0.87 12.86
CA ILE A 69 -16.08 0.36 12.13
C ILE A 69 -14.74 0.87 12.66
N ILE A 70 -13.81 1.12 11.77
CA ILE A 70 -12.56 1.80 12.06
C ILE A 70 -12.60 3.23 11.52
N SER A 71 -12.31 4.20 12.40
CA SER A 71 -12.16 5.60 12.00
C SER A 71 -10.70 5.91 11.80
N VAL A 72 -10.40 6.66 10.73
CA VAL A 72 -9.08 7.09 10.35
C VAL A 72 -9.02 8.60 10.21
N SER A 73 -7.86 9.18 10.46
CA SER A 73 -7.57 10.59 10.23
C SER A 73 -6.25 10.76 9.53
N GLU A 74 -6.21 11.64 8.55
CA GLU A 74 -5.00 12.05 7.87
C GLU A 74 -4.28 13.13 8.69
N ASP A 75 -2.99 13.33 8.43
CA ASP A 75 -2.22 14.41 9.05
C ASP A 75 -2.29 15.66 8.19
N GLY A 76 -2.63 16.78 8.82
CA GLY A 76 -2.74 18.07 8.15
C GLY A 76 -3.93 18.19 7.19
N ASP A 77 -3.76 19.05 6.17
CA ASP A 77 -4.80 19.37 5.18
C ASP A 77 -4.73 18.47 3.92
N GLN A 78 -4.08 17.30 4.04
CA GLN A 78 -4.00 16.34 2.93
C GLN A 78 -5.32 15.57 2.85
N ASN A 79 -6.14 15.87 1.88
CA ASN A 79 -7.37 15.13 1.59
C ASN A 79 -7.05 14.01 0.58
N LEU A 80 -6.34 12.97 1.02
CA LEU A 80 -5.95 11.84 0.17
C LEU A 80 -7.03 10.76 0.11
N LEU A 81 -7.96 10.77 1.08
CA LEU A 81 -9.04 9.81 1.21
C LEU A 81 -10.41 10.49 1.11
N LYS A 82 -11.35 9.83 0.43
CA LYS A 82 -12.75 10.28 0.35
C LYS A 82 -13.56 9.97 1.60
N LYS A 83 -13.04 9.12 2.49
CA LYS A 83 -13.74 8.67 3.69
C LYS A 83 -12.82 8.66 4.90
N THR A 84 -13.41 8.93 6.05
CA THR A 84 -12.74 8.93 7.35
C THR A 84 -13.14 7.73 8.23
N SER A 85 -13.96 6.82 7.70
CA SER A 85 -14.36 5.59 8.40
C SER A 85 -14.65 4.47 7.42
N TYR A 86 -14.31 3.25 7.83
CA TYR A 86 -14.44 2.05 7.02
C TYR A 86 -15.04 0.90 7.84
N GLU A 87 -15.88 0.09 7.22
CA GLU A 87 -16.36 -1.17 7.78
C GLU A 87 -15.28 -2.25 7.58
N VAL A 88 -14.86 -2.90 8.65
CA VAL A 88 -13.95 -4.04 8.60
C VAL A 88 -14.72 -5.24 8.04
N VAL A 89 -14.57 -5.54 6.76
CA VAL A 89 -15.23 -6.69 6.11
C VAL A 89 -14.33 -7.91 6.03
N GLY A 90 -13.03 -7.73 6.21
CA GLY A 90 -12.06 -8.81 6.24
C GLY A 90 -10.90 -8.53 7.19
N ILE A 91 -10.31 -9.60 7.69
CA ILE A 91 -9.08 -9.59 8.45
C ILE A 91 -8.14 -10.57 7.74
N GLY A 92 -6.90 -10.15 7.46
CA GLY A 92 -6.07 -10.99 6.62
C GLY A 92 -4.60 -10.60 6.56
N SER A 93 -3.94 -11.10 5.53
CA SER A 93 -2.51 -11.00 5.30
C SER A 93 -2.18 -10.51 3.90
N SER A 94 -0.98 -9.95 3.75
CA SER A 94 -0.44 -9.46 2.49
C SER A 94 1.01 -9.91 2.31
N PRO A 95 1.43 -10.28 1.09
CA PRO A 95 2.80 -10.65 0.80
C PRO A 95 3.81 -9.51 0.99
N LEU A 96 3.37 -8.26 0.99
CA LEU A 96 4.22 -7.10 1.28
C LEU A 96 4.66 -7.03 2.75
N TYR A 97 3.91 -7.66 3.67
CA TYR A 97 4.11 -7.54 5.11
C TYR A 97 4.40 -8.88 5.78
N ILE A 98 5.45 -9.57 5.32
CA ILE A 98 5.90 -10.85 5.88
C ILE A 98 6.62 -10.71 7.24
N SER A 99 7.08 -9.52 7.60
CA SER A 99 7.73 -9.20 8.87
C SER A 99 6.72 -8.65 9.87
N PHE A 100 7.00 -8.82 11.18
CA PHE A 100 6.24 -8.17 12.26
C PHE A 100 6.44 -6.65 12.27
N ASN A 101 7.58 -6.15 11.76
CA ASN A 101 7.81 -4.73 11.54
C ASN A 101 7.10 -4.31 10.25
N ARG A 102 6.13 -3.40 10.36
CA ARG A 102 5.32 -2.90 9.24
C ARG A 102 5.95 -1.70 8.53
N GLY A 103 7.02 -1.16 9.07
CA GLY A 103 7.73 -0.01 8.53
C GLY A 103 7.73 1.21 9.45
N ASN A 104 8.32 2.28 8.95
CA ASN A 104 8.42 3.55 9.65
C ASN A 104 7.55 4.60 8.94
N THR A 105 7.14 5.60 9.69
CA THR A 105 6.32 6.71 9.24
C THR A 105 6.79 8.01 9.88
N THR A 106 6.34 9.14 9.38
CA THR A 106 6.52 10.43 10.02
C THR A 106 5.40 10.76 11.02
N LEU A 107 4.35 9.93 11.05
CA LEU A 107 3.17 10.13 11.90
C LEU A 107 3.33 9.52 13.30
N GLY A 108 2.63 10.07 14.26
CA GLY A 108 2.46 9.51 15.59
C GLY A 108 3.76 9.13 16.28
N SER A 109 3.94 7.84 16.56
CA SER A 109 5.15 7.31 17.23
C SER A 109 6.33 7.06 16.29
N GLY A 110 6.17 7.29 14.98
CA GLY A 110 7.18 6.98 13.97
C GLY A 110 7.18 5.54 13.46
N GLU A 111 6.22 4.72 13.91
CA GLU A 111 6.10 3.32 13.53
C GLU A 111 4.71 3.01 12.95
N ILE A 112 4.68 2.26 11.84
CA ILE A 112 3.45 1.71 11.29
C ILE A 112 3.05 0.50 12.14
N SER A 113 1.83 0.54 12.66
CA SER A 113 1.32 -0.50 13.58
C SER A 113 0.61 -1.65 12.86
N GLY A 114 0.16 -1.41 11.63
CA GLY A 114 -0.53 -2.38 10.80
C GLY A 114 -0.84 -1.80 9.42
N PHE A 115 -1.48 -2.59 8.58
CA PHE A 115 -1.93 -2.17 7.27
C PHE A 115 -3.45 -2.35 7.10
N GLY A 116 -4.00 -1.65 6.13
CA GLY A 116 -5.36 -1.84 5.66
C GLY A 116 -5.43 -1.73 4.16
N TYR A 117 -6.27 -2.56 3.53
CA TYR A 117 -6.53 -2.50 2.09
C TYR A 117 -7.94 -1.99 1.85
N ILE A 118 -8.05 -0.96 1.02
CA ILE A 118 -9.30 -0.33 0.60
C ILE A 118 -9.39 -0.29 -0.92
N LEU A 119 -10.56 -0.02 -1.46
CA LEU A 119 -10.71 0.08 -2.91
C LEU A 119 -10.00 1.33 -3.46
N PRO A 120 -9.48 1.27 -4.70
CA PRO A 120 -8.87 2.42 -5.39
C PRO A 120 -9.78 3.65 -5.42
N GLU A 121 -11.10 3.45 -5.54
CA GLU A 121 -12.10 4.52 -5.59
C GLU A 121 -12.25 5.31 -4.27
N ASP A 122 -11.73 4.79 -3.15
CA ASP A 122 -11.74 5.49 -1.86
C ASP A 122 -10.60 6.49 -1.71
N PHE A 123 -9.61 6.47 -2.62
CA PHE A 123 -8.57 7.50 -2.70
C PHE A 123 -9.06 8.73 -3.48
N ASP A 124 -8.74 9.92 -2.99
CA ASP A 124 -9.05 11.20 -3.62
C ASP A 124 -7.80 11.79 -4.29
N GLN A 125 -7.20 11.03 -5.17
CA GLN A 125 -5.98 11.38 -5.87
C GLN A 125 -6.11 11.03 -7.35
N GLU A 126 -5.70 11.96 -8.22
CA GLU A 126 -5.66 11.73 -9.68
C GLU A 126 -4.39 11.01 -10.14
N VAL A 127 -3.33 11.06 -9.32
CA VAL A 127 -2.00 10.54 -9.67
C VAL A 127 -1.63 9.41 -8.70
N TYR A 128 -1.17 8.30 -9.24
CA TYR A 128 -0.59 7.22 -8.44
C TYR A 128 0.66 7.71 -7.70
N ASN A 129 0.83 7.29 -6.45
CA ASN A 129 2.04 7.56 -5.67
C ASN A 129 2.93 6.33 -5.50
N GLN A 130 2.47 5.18 -6.02
CA GLN A 130 3.20 3.92 -6.06
C GLN A 130 3.07 3.29 -7.45
N ILE A 131 4.07 2.52 -7.87
CA ILE A 131 4.03 1.71 -9.08
C ILE A 131 4.61 0.34 -8.78
N TYR A 132 3.83 -0.71 -8.97
CA TYR A 132 4.30 -2.09 -8.94
C TYR A 132 4.77 -2.50 -10.33
N ILE A 133 5.91 -3.19 -10.39
CA ILE A 133 6.53 -3.60 -11.64
C ILE A 133 6.90 -5.07 -11.56
N HIS A 134 6.40 -5.87 -12.50
CA HIS A 134 6.86 -7.22 -12.72
C HIS A 134 8.01 -7.20 -13.73
N VAL A 135 9.20 -7.59 -13.26
CA VAL A 135 10.42 -7.62 -14.06
C VAL A 135 10.49 -8.94 -14.82
N HIS A 136 10.56 -8.86 -16.14
CA HIS A 136 10.65 -10.03 -17.00
C HIS A 136 11.79 -10.96 -16.59
N SER A 137 11.47 -12.24 -16.44
CA SER A 137 12.39 -13.31 -16.04
C SER A 137 12.90 -13.24 -14.60
N ALA A 138 12.39 -12.34 -13.73
CA ALA A 138 12.76 -12.29 -12.32
C ALA A 138 12.39 -13.61 -11.60
N GLU A 139 11.28 -14.24 -12.01
CA GLU A 139 10.82 -15.53 -11.49
C GLU A 139 11.78 -16.72 -11.80
N LYS A 140 12.69 -16.57 -12.79
CA LYS A 140 13.70 -17.56 -13.17
C LYS A 140 14.99 -17.45 -12.37
N VAL A 141 15.12 -16.41 -11.58
CA VAL A 141 16.31 -16.12 -10.79
C VAL A 141 15.99 -16.28 -9.32
N ILE A 142 16.87 -16.97 -8.59
CA ILE A 142 16.68 -17.17 -7.14
C ILE A 142 16.82 -15.83 -6.44
N SER A 143 15.81 -15.44 -5.65
CA SER A 143 15.82 -14.20 -4.87
C SER A 143 17.02 -14.13 -3.92
N TYR A 144 17.52 -12.94 -3.69
CA TYR A 144 18.70 -12.69 -2.84
C TYR A 144 20.02 -13.26 -3.35
N THR A 145 20.14 -13.52 -4.65
CA THR A 145 21.42 -13.87 -5.30
C THR A 145 21.98 -12.66 -6.06
N ASP A 146 23.29 -12.63 -6.29
CA ASP A 146 23.95 -11.58 -7.08
C ASP A 146 23.30 -11.39 -8.47
N ALA A 147 22.82 -12.49 -9.06
CA ALA A 147 22.11 -12.47 -10.35
C ALA A 147 20.76 -11.74 -10.26
N TYR A 148 20.02 -11.99 -9.18
CA TYR A 148 18.75 -11.29 -8.90
C TYR A 148 19.01 -9.82 -8.64
N GLU A 149 19.95 -9.49 -7.77
CA GLU A 149 20.31 -8.11 -7.45
C GLU A 149 20.73 -7.34 -8.70
N THR A 150 21.58 -7.92 -9.54
CA THR A 150 22.01 -7.32 -10.81
C THR A 150 20.84 -7.04 -11.75
N LEU A 151 19.87 -7.96 -11.83
CA LEU A 151 18.67 -7.79 -12.65
C LEU A 151 17.81 -6.63 -12.16
N ILE A 152 17.56 -6.58 -10.84
CA ILE A 152 16.74 -5.53 -10.22
C ILE A 152 17.43 -4.16 -10.31
N GLU A 153 18.71 -4.05 -10.01
CA GLU A 153 19.47 -2.79 -10.15
C GLU A 153 19.44 -2.25 -11.58
N LYS A 154 19.56 -3.13 -12.57
CA LYS A 154 19.48 -2.74 -13.98
C LYS A 154 18.10 -2.18 -14.31
N MET A 155 17.04 -2.79 -13.79
CA MET A 155 15.66 -2.32 -13.99
C MET A 155 15.42 -1.00 -13.27
N GLN A 156 15.86 -0.88 -12.01
CA GLN A 156 15.74 0.35 -11.24
C GLN A 156 16.36 1.55 -11.98
N LYS A 157 17.60 1.40 -12.49
CA LYS A 157 18.27 2.46 -13.27
C LYS A 157 17.48 2.86 -14.52
N ARG A 158 16.76 1.92 -15.15
CA ARG A 158 15.91 2.22 -16.32
C ARG A 158 14.67 3.01 -15.92
N VAL A 159 14.02 2.63 -14.83
CA VAL A 159 12.85 3.33 -14.29
C VAL A 159 13.23 4.76 -13.89
N GLU A 160 14.35 4.93 -13.15
CA GLU A 160 14.90 6.25 -12.78
C GLU A 160 15.23 7.13 -14.01
N GLY A 161 15.65 6.51 -15.11
CA GLY A 161 15.88 7.21 -16.37
C GLY A 161 14.60 7.82 -16.95
N ILE A 162 13.52 7.04 -16.96
CA ILE A 162 12.20 7.51 -17.44
C ILE A 162 11.64 8.60 -16.51
N GLU A 163 11.76 8.43 -15.20
CA GLU A 163 11.32 9.43 -14.23
C GLU A 163 11.96 10.80 -14.55
N LYS A 164 13.28 10.83 -14.77
CA LYS A 164 14.00 12.07 -15.11
C LYS A 164 13.52 12.69 -16.42
N GLU A 165 13.29 11.87 -17.45
CA GLU A 165 12.79 12.33 -18.74
C GLU A 165 11.37 12.90 -18.61
N GLN A 166 10.48 12.22 -17.90
CA GLN A 166 9.09 12.65 -17.71
C GLN A 166 8.99 13.89 -16.81
N CYS A 167 9.79 13.98 -15.76
CA CYS A 167 9.88 15.18 -14.95
C CYS A 167 10.36 16.39 -15.76
N ALA A 168 11.41 16.23 -16.58
CA ALA A 168 11.89 17.30 -17.45
C ALA A 168 10.81 17.76 -18.44
N PHE A 169 10.07 16.80 -19.05
CA PHE A 169 8.99 17.11 -19.99
C PHE A 169 7.86 17.92 -19.34
N ARG A 170 7.46 17.59 -18.12
CA ARG A 170 6.43 18.34 -17.38
C ARG A 170 6.89 19.74 -16.96
N TYR A 171 8.18 19.93 -16.67
CA TYR A 171 8.72 21.26 -16.37
C TYR A 171 8.76 22.19 -17.58
N ASP A 172 8.90 21.66 -18.79
CA ASP A 172 8.93 22.45 -20.03
C ASP A 172 7.52 22.82 -20.54
N GLU A 173 6.45 22.19 -19.99
CA GLU A 173 5.04 22.51 -20.34
C GLU A 173 4.37 23.53 -19.40
N VAL A 174 5.04 24.00 -18.35
CA VAL A 174 4.55 24.98 -17.37
C VAL A 174 5.24 26.32 -17.58
#